data_959f9f15505c288788a43d7f5246be32
#
_entry.id   959f9f15505c288788a43d7f5246be32
#
_cell.length_a   1.000
_cell.length_b   1.000
_cell.length_c   1.000
_cell.angle_alpha   90.00
_cell.angle_beta   90.00
_cell.angle_gamma   90.00
#
_symmetry.space_group_name_H-M   'P 1'
#
loop_
_entity.id
_entity.type
_entity.pdbx_description
1 polymer ?
#
loop_
_entity_poly.entity_id
_entity_poly.type
_entity_poly.pdbx_seq_one_letter_code
_entity_poly.pdbx_strand_id
1 'polypeptide(L)'
;GDPEQRYLEDPVRMLRAVRFAAKLDFEIEKHSAAPIRRLAPLLREIPSARLFDEVLKLFLAGRAERTFELLVEYELFAPLFPASAKALQANPDYTGKLIRQALANTDARIRQGKPVTPAFLFAALLWPALPARVAQLQEKGMPAIPAMQEAAHELISEQCQRIAIPKRFTLPIREIWDMQERLPRRQGKRA
;
A
#
# COMPACT_ATOMS: atom_id res chain seq x y z
N GLY A 1 17.12 -19.60 16.42
CA GLY A 1 16.85 -20.48 15.30
C GLY A 1 17.22 -19.87 13.96
N ASP A 2 17.17 -20.67 12.91
CA ASP A 2 17.47 -20.22 11.56
C ASP A 2 16.35 -19.30 11.04
N PRO A 3 16.62 -18.00 10.72
CA PRO A 3 15.62 -17.09 10.20
C PRO A 3 14.97 -17.57 8.90
N GLU A 4 15.74 -18.13 7.98
CA GLU A 4 15.21 -18.66 6.73
C GLU A 4 14.16 -19.74 6.97
N GLN A 5 14.45 -20.71 7.84
CA GLN A 5 13.50 -21.77 8.17
C GLN A 5 12.22 -21.21 8.80
N ARG A 6 12.34 -20.24 9.68
CA ARG A 6 11.19 -19.59 10.31
C ARG A 6 10.30 -18.85 9.29
N TYR A 7 10.90 -18.19 8.30
CA TYR A 7 10.15 -17.52 7.24
C TYR A 7 9.48 -18.51 6.28
N LEU A 8 10.11 -19.66 6.02
CA LEU A 8 9.50 -20.73 5.24
C LEU A 8 8.30 -21.35 5.96
N GLU A 9 8.37 -21.51 7.27
CA GLU A 9 7.26 -22.00 8.10
C GLU A 9 6.08 -21.02 8.11
N ASP A 10 6.38 -19.72 8.22
CA ASP A 10 5.38 -18.66 8.26
C ASP A 10 5.94 -17.36 7.67
N PRO A 11 5.68 -17.08 6.39
CA PRO A 11 6.17 -15.88 5.72
C PRO A 11 5.74 -14.56 6.37
N VAL A 12 4.64 -14.54 7.13
CA VAL A 12 4.18 -13.35 7.87
C VAL A 12 5.23 -12.88 8.89
N ARG A 13 6.10 -13.76 9.32
CA ARG A 13 7.22 -13.38 10.21
C ARG A 13 8.14 -12.34 9.60
N MET A 14 8.26 -12.27 8.28
CA MET A 14 8.98 -11.19 7.59
C MET A 14 8.31 -9.83 7.81
N LEU A 15 6.99 -9.78 7.77
CA LEU A 15 6.23 -8.56 8.06
C LEU A 15 6.35 -8.15 9.52
N ARG A 16 6.39 -9.10 10.42
CA ARG A 16 6.61 -8.84 11.86
C ARG A 16 7.99 -8.28 12.13
N ALA A 17 9.01 -8.76 11.42
CA ALA A 17 10.37 -8.21 11.51
C ALA A 17 10.39 -6.74 11.07
N VAL A 18 9.73 -6.39 9.98
CA VAL A 18 9.57 -5.01 9.52
C VAL A 18 8.83 -4.16 10.55
N ARG A 19 7.70 -4.65 11.06
CA ARG A 19 6.92 -3.93 12.06
C ARG A 19 7.73 -3.62 13.31
N PHE A 20 8.46 -4.61 13.80
CA PHE A 20 9.29 -4.46 14.99
C PHE A 20 10.43 -3.45 14.75
N ALA A 21 11.11 -3.54 13.61
CA ALA A 21 12.18 -2.60 13.23
C ALA A 21 11.65 -1.16 13.12
N ALA A 22 10.50 -0.97 12.50
CA ALA A 22 9.87 0.35 12.38
C ALA A 22 9.45 0.92 13.74
N LYS A 23 8.87 0.09 14.60
CA LYS A 23 8.40 0.49 15.93
C LYS A 23 9.54 0.96 16.84
N LEU A 24 10.67 0.27 16.82
CA LEU A 24 11.81 0.52 17.69
C LEU A 24 12.89 1.38 17.03
N ASP A 25 12.67 1.77 15.78
CA ASP A 25 13.63 2.51 14.97
C ASP A 25 14.99 1.79 14.87
N PHE A 26 14.94 0.47 14.71
CA PHE A 26 16.09 -0.39 14.52
C PHE A 26 16.20 -0.84 13.07
N GLU A 27 17.40 -1.24 12.67
CA GLU A 27 17.60 -2.02 11.46
C GLU A 27 17.34 -3.49 11.76
N ILE A 28 16.87 -4.24 10.75
CA ILE A 28 16.73 -5.69 10.89
C ILE A 28 18.14 -6.30 10.95
N GLU A 29 18.36 -7.15 11.93
CA GLU A 29 19.63 -7.85 12.10
C GLU A 29 20.03 -8.59 10.81
N LYS A 30 21.31 -8.54 10.46
CA LYS A 30 21.84 -8.96 9.16
C LYS A 30 21.45 -10.39 8.76
N HIS A 31 21.51 -11.35 9.68
CA HIS A 31 21.13 -12.75 9.41
C HIS A 31 19.62 -12.90 9.19
N SER A 32 18.83 -12.13 9.91
CA SER A 32 17.37 -12.11 9.75
C SER A 32 16.94 -11.37 8.48
N ALA A 33 17.69 -10.38 8.03
CA ALA A 33 17.42 -9.62 6.83
C ALA A 33 17.79 -10.37 5.54
N ALA A 34 18.88 -11.13 5.57
CA ALA A 34 19.47 -11.72 4.37
C ALA A 34 18.49 -12.56 3.52
N PRO A 35 17.61 -13.42 4.09
CA PRO A 35 16.72 -14.23 3.28
C PRO A 35 15.44 -13.51 2.84
N ILE A 36 15.13 -12.32 3.37
CA ILE A 36 13.80 -11.70 3.19
C ILE A 36 13.49 -11.43 1.71
N ARG A 37 14.39 -10.79 0.97
CA ARG A 37 14.11 -10.44 -0.45
C ARG A 37 13.82 -11.67 -1.28
N ARG A 38 14.55 -12.75 -1.05
CA ARG A 38 14.36 -14.02 -1.79
C ARG A 38 13.04 -14.69 -1.43
N LEU A 39 12.62 -14.60 -0.18
CA LEU A 39 11.41 -15.27 0.33
C LEU A 39 10.16 -14.37 0.30
N ALA A 40 10.31 -13.09 -0.01
CA ALA A 40 9.20 -12.14 -0.06
C ALA A 40 8.01 -12.61 -0.94
N PRO A 41 8.23 -13.25 -2.11
CA PRO A 41 7.12 -13.76 -2.91
C PRO A 41 6.22 -14.77 -2.20
N LEU A 42 6.70 -15.43 -1.15
CA LEU A 42 5.89 -16.38 -0.36
C LEU A 42 4.70 -15.71 0.36
N LEU A 43 4.71 -14.39 0.52
CA LEU A 43 3.54 -13.67 1.03
C LEU A 43 2.29 -13.90 0.19
N ARG A 44 2.44 -14.23 -1.09
CA ARG A 44 1.32 -14.54 -1.98
C ARG A 44 0.58 -15.80 -1.61
N GLU A 45 1.19 -16.68 -0.83
CA GLU A 45 0.60 -17.94 -0.35
C GLU A 45 -0.17 -17.78 0.97
N ILE A 46 -0.05 -16.62 1.61
CA ILE A 46 -0.73 -16.34 2.87
C ILE A 46 -2.20 -15.98 2.59
N PRO A 47 -3.16 -16.49 3.38
CA PRO A 47 -4.56 -16.12 3.23
C PRO A 47 -4.77 -14.60 3.26
N SER A 48 -5.56 -14.10 2.32
CA SER A 48 -5.79 -12.66 2.15
C SER A 48 -6.40 -11.98 3.38
N ALA A 49 -7.26 -12.70 4.12
CA ALA A 49 -7.84 -12.20 5.37
C ALA A 49 -6.78 -11.98 6.45
N ARG A 50 -5.80 -12.88 6.55
CA ARG A 50 -4.70 -12.74 7.49
C ARG A 50 -3.79 -11.57 7.12
N LEU A 51 -3.55 -11.35 5.82
CA LEU A 51 -2.76 -10.21 5.35
C LEU A 51 -3.46 -8.88 5.63
N PHE A 52 -4.78 -8.83 5.57
CA PHE A 52 -5.52 -7.63 5.95
C PHE A 52 -5.21 -7.21 7.40
N ASP A 53 -5.29 -8.13 8.33
CA ASP A 53 -4.99 -7.86 9.74
C ASP A 53 -3.55 -7.40 9.94
N GLU A 54 -2.59 -8.07 9.29
CA GLU A 54 -1.17 -7.71 9.39
C GLU A 54 -0.88 -6.33 8.78
N VAL A 55 -1.51 -5.98 7.66
CA VAL A 55 -1.36 -4.66 7.02
C VAL A 55 -1.86 -3.55 7.94
N LEU A 56 -2.98 -3.74 8.62
CA LEU A 56 -3.46 -2.75 9.59
C LEU A 56 -2.46 -2.55 10.74
N LYS A 57 -1.88 -3.63 11.25
CA LYS A 57 -0.85 -3.56 12.30
C LYS A 57 0.42 -2.84 11.81
N LEU A 58 0.80 -3.04 10.55
CA LEU A 58 1.96 -2.39 9.95
C LEU A 58 1.79 -0.88 9.84
N PHE A 59 0.62 -0.41 9.39
CA PHE A 59 0.44 0.97 8.97
C PHE A 59 -0.32 1.85 9.96
N LEU A 60 -1.03 1.27 10.93
CA LEU A 60 -1.84 2.04 11.87
C LEU A 60 -1.24 2.12 13.29
N ALA A 61 0.07 1.92 13.40
CA ALA A 61 0.80 1.98 14.67
C ALA A 61 1.59 3.30 14.89
N GLY A 62 1.45 4.27 13.99
CA GLY A 62 2.15 5.56 14.09
C GLY A 62 3.54 5.57 13.44
N ARG A 63 3.92 4.54 12.70
CA ARG A 63 5.20 4.39 12.00
C ARG A 63 5.02 3.97 10.53
N ALA A 64 3.95 4.38 9.89
CA ALA A 64 3.59 3.95 8.54
C ALA A 64 4.63 4.35 7.49
N GLU A 65 5.18 5.57 7.57
CA GLU A 65 6.19 6.04 6.63
C GLU A 65 7.45 5.17 6.69
N ARG A 66 7.96 4.90 7.89
CA ARG A 66 9.13 4.04 8.08
C ARG A 66 8.85 2.59 7.66
N THR A 67 7.67 2.08 7.98
CA THR A 67 7.21 0.76 7.56
C THR A 67 7.22 0.64 6.03
N PHE A 68 6.69 1.63 5.33
CA PHE A 68 6.68 1.67 3.87
C PHE A 68 8.10 1.61 3.29
N GLU A 69 9.02 2.41 3.81
CA GLU A 69 10.41 2.40 3.38
C GLU A 69 11.06 1.03 3.53
N LEU A 70 10.82 0.36 4.67
CA LEU A 70 11.35 -0.98 4.92
C LEU A 70 10.70 -2.03 4.03
N LEU A 71 9.40 -1.96 3.79
CA LEU A 71 8.71 -2.89 2.88
C LEU A 71 9.25 -2.77 1.45
N VAL A 72 9.54 -1.57 0.98
CA VAL A 72 10.14 -1.34 -0.34
C VAL A 72 11.57 -1.86 -0.37
N GLU A 73 12.39 -1.54 0.64
CA GLU A 73 13.78 -1.98 0.74
C GLU A 73 13.91 -3.50 0.68
N TYR A 74 13.06 -4.21 1.40
CA TYR A 74 13.08 -5.68 1.47
C TYR A 74 12.19 -6.38 0.42
N GLU A 75 11.67 -5.64 -0.55
CA GLU A 75 10.83 -6.17 -1.65
C GLU A 75 9.54 -6.86 -1.18
N LEU A 76 9.07 -6.48 0.01
CA LEU A 76 7.82 -6.98 0.59
C LEU A 76 6.59 -6.19 0.14
N PHE A 77 6.78 -4.99 -0.41
CA PHE A 77 5.67 -4.13 -0.81
C PHE A 77 4.92 -4.67 -2.03
N ALA A 78 5.63 -5.13 -3.06
CA ALA A 78 5.02 -5.62 -4.29
C ALA A 78 4.10 -6.84 -4.08
N PRO A 79 4.45 -7.85 -3.26
CA PRO A 79 3.52 -8.93 -2.96
C PRO A 79 2.24 -8.50 -2.26
N LEU A 80 2.27 -7.41 -1.50
CA LEU A 80 1.10 -6.88 -0.77
C LEU A 80 0.27 -5.92 -1.63
N PHE A 81 0.93 -5.05 -2.39
CA PHE A 81 0.33 -3.97 -3.18
C PHE A 81 0.88 -3.97 -4.61
N PRO A 82 0.54 -4.97 -5.42
CA PRO A 82 1.18 -5.15 -6.74
C PRO A 82 0.95 -3.97 -7.69
N ALA A 83 -0.24 -3.41 -7.76
CA ALA A 83 -0.54 -2.26 -8.63
C ALA A 83 0.19 -0.99 -8.16
N SER A 84 0.22 -0.74 -6.86
CA SER A 84 0.94 0.40 -6.27
C SER A 84 2.45 0.27 -6.44
N ALA A 85 2.99 -0.95 -6.31
CA ALA A 85 4.40 -1.23 -6.56
C ALA A 85 4.78 -0.96 -8.02
N LYS A 86 3.92 -1.32 -8.97
CA LYS A 86 4.11 -1.05 -10.39
C LYS A 86 4.12 0.47 -10.66
N ALA A 87 3.22 1.23 -10.05
CA ALA A 87 3.20 2.68 -10.15
C ALA A 87 4.48 3.31 -9.56
N LEU A 88 4.95 2.77 -8.43
CA LEU A 88 6.20 3.21 -7.80
C LEU A 88 7.40 2.94 -8.68
N GLN A 89 7.46 1.78 -9.33
CA GLN A 89 8.54 1.43 -10.26
C GLN A 89 8.54 2.33 -11.51
N ALA A 90 7.35 2.67 -12.02
CA ALA A 90 7.22 3.53 -13.19
C ALA A 90 7.65 4.98 -12.92
N ASN A 91 7.38 5.49 -11.73
CA ASN A 91 7.75 6.87 -11.34
C ASN A 91 8.13 6.91 -9.85
N PRO A 92 9.36 6.49 -9.49
CA PRO A 92 9.75 6.32 -8.10
C PRO A 92 9.67 7.60 -7.27
N ASP A 93 10.12 8.72 -7.81
CA ASP A 93 10.20 9.98 -7.08
C ASP A 93 8.82 10.55 -6.78
N TYR A 94 7.99 10.67 -7.81
CA TYR A 94 6.64 11.21 -7.67
C TYR A 94 5.73 10.30 -6.81
N THR A 95 5.68 9.03 -7.15
CA THR A 95 4.82 8.06 -6.44
C THR A 95 5.31 7.82 -5.02
N GLY A 96 6.61 7.68 -4.83
CA GLY A 96 7.21 7.52 -3.51
C GLY A 96 6.92 8.72 -2.60
N LYS A 97 7.05 9.92 -3.12
CA LYS A 97 6.74 11.16 -2.37
C LYS A 97 5.25 11.23 -2.00
N LEU A 98 4.37 10.88 -2.93
CA LEU A 98 2.92 10.89 -2.71
C LEU A 98 2.51 9.92 -1.60
N ILE A 99 3.02 8.69 -1.64
CA ILE A 99 2.75 7.67 -0.62
C ILE A 99 3.33 8.10 0.73
N ARG A 100 4.60 8.51 0.77
CA ARG A 100 5.24 8.93 2.03
C ARG A 100 4.52 10.10 2.68
N GLN A 101 4.07 11.07 1.88
CA GLN A 101 3.31 12.20 2.41
C GLN A 101 2.00 11.77 3.06
N ALA A 102 1.24 10.89 2.39
CA ALA A 102 -0.01 10.35 2.94
C ALA A 102 0.22 9.54 4.22
N LEU A 103 1.28 8.75 4.27
CA LEU A 103 1.62 7.95 5.44
C LEU A 103 2.17 8.81 6.60
N ALA A 104 2.93 9.86 6.30
CA ALA A 104 3.35 10.83 7.31
C ALA A 104 2.13 11.52 7.95
N ASN A 105 1.13 11.88 7.17
CA ASN A 105 -0.12 12.43 7.67
C ASN A 105 -0.88 11.41 8.55
N THR A 106 -0.90 10.16 8.15
CA THR A 106 -1.48 9.06 8.95
C THR A 106 -0.78 8.94 10.30
N ASP A 107 0.55 8.94 10.30
CA ASP A 107 1.36 8.86 11.53
C ASP A 107 1.10 10.05 12.46
N ALA A 108 1.04 11.26 11.91
CA ALA A 108 0.76 12.47 12.69
C ALA A 108 -0.62 12.39 13.37
N ARG A 109 -1.65 11.93 12.66
CA ARG A 109 -2.99 11.76 13.23
C ARG A 109 -3.00 10.74 14.37
N ILE A 110 -2.36 9.61 14.19
CA ILE A 110 -2.29 8.54 15.21
C ILE A 110 -1.56 9.04 16.46
N ARG A 111 -0.45 9.76 16.30
CA ARG A 111 0.29 10.35 17.43
C ARG A 111 -0.52 11.40 18.20
N GLN A 112 -1.47 12.06 17.53
CA GLN A 112 -2.39 13.01 18.15
C GLN A 112 -3.61 12.33 18.77
N GLY A 113 -3.70 11.01 18.75
CA GLY A 113 -4.85 10.25 19.24
C GLY A 113 -6.09 10.34 18.35
N LYS A 114 -5.93 10.81 17.11
CA LYS A 114 -7.04 10.90 16.14
C LYS A 114 -7.19 9.58 15.38
N PRO A 115 -8.43 9.14 15.11
CA PRO A 115 -8.65 7.90 14.40
C PRO A 115 -8.23 8.01 12.92
N VAL A 116 -7.72 6.90 12.38
CA VAL A 116 -7.50 6.70 10.95
C VAL A 116 -8.24 5.44 10.53
N THR A 117 -9.13 5.56 9.56
CA THR A 117 -9.90 4.40 9.09
C THR A 117 -9.07 3.55 8.13
N PRO A 118 -9.33 2.23 8.07
CA PRO A 118 -8.74 1.38 7.03
C PRO A 118 -9.04 1.88 5.61
N ALA A 119 -10.24 2.42 5.37
CA ALA A 119 -10.59 2.98 4.07
C ALA A 119 -9.64 4.11 3.64
N PHE A 120 -9.30 5.02 4.55
CA PHE A 120 -8.34 6.09 4.25
C PHE A 120 -6.95 5.54 3.93
N LEU A 121 -6.49 4.57 4.71
CA LEU A 121 -5.19 3.92 4.47
C LEU A 121 -5.13 3.29 3.09
N PHE A 122 -6.09 2.44 2.74
CA PHE A 122 -6.10 1.78 1.43
C PHE A 122 -6.32 2.76 0.29
N ALA A 123 -7.16 3.77 0.47
CA ALA A 123 -7.32 4.83 -0.52
C ALA A 123 -5.99 5.54 -0.83
N ALA A 124 -5.22 5.86 0.21
CA ALA A 124 -3.92 6.51 0.07
C ALA A 124 -2.88 5.62 -0.61
N LEU A 125 -2.82 4.33 -0.24
CA LEU A 125 -1.86 3.39 -0.81
C LEU A 125 -2.19 3.01 -2.26
N LEU A 126 -3.46 2.98 -2.65
CA LEU A 126 -3.90 2.59 -3.99
C LEU A 126 -4.03 3.76 -4.96
N TRP A 127 -4.20 4.97 -4.47
CA TRP A 127 -4.39 6.17 -5.30
C TRP A 127 -3.38 6.32 -6.43
N PRO A 128 -2.07 6.08 -6.21
CA PRO A 128 -1.07 6.25 -7.26
C PRO A 128 -1.24 5.31 -8.45
N ALA A 129 -1.92 4.18 -8.29
CA ALA A 129 -2.15 3.20 -9.35
C ALA A 129 -3.38 3.55 -10.22
N LEU A 130 -4.24 4.45 -9.75
CA LEU A 130 -5.52 4.74 -10.40
C LEU A 130 -5.37 5.48 -11.73
N PRO A 131 -4.57 6.55 -11.87
CA PRO A 131 -4.48 7.32 -13.10
C PRO A 131 -4.09 6.50 -14.33
N ALA A 132 -3.15 5.58 -14.20
CA ALA A 132 -2.72 4.72 -15.32
C ALA A 132 -3.87 3.80 -15.80
N ARG A 133 -4.68 3.30 -14.86
CA ARG A 133 -5.87 2.50 -15.20
C ARG A 133 -6.92 3.28 -15.92
N VAL A 134 -7.21 4.49 -15.47
CA VAL A 134 -8.15 5.41 -16.12
C VAL A 134 -7.68 5.71 -17.54
N ALA A 135 -6.40 6.05 -17.71
CA ALA A 135 -5.82 6.33 -19.01
C ALA A 135 -5.94 5.15 -19.98
N GLN A 136 -5.67 3.93 -19.53
CA GLN A 136 -5.81 2.72 -20.35
C GLN A 136 -7.24 2.51 -20.85
N LEU A 137 -8.24 2.74 -20.00
CA LEU A 137 -9.65 2.61 -20.37
C LEU A 137 -10.08 3.71 -21.33
N GLN A 138 -9.59 4.94 -21.15
CA GLN A 138 -9.86 6.05 -22.06
C GLN A 138 -9.23 5.84 -23.44
N GLU A 139 -8.04 5.24 -23.51
CA GLU A 139 -7.41 4.85 -24.78
C GLU A 139 -8.24 3.84 -25.56
N LYS A 140 -9.01 3.01 -24.87
CA LYS A 140 -9.97 2.06 -25.47
C LYS A 140 -11.30 2.72 -25.86
N GLY A 141 -11.42 4.02 -25.69
CA GLY A 141 -12.61 4.79 -26.06
C GLY A 141 -13.62 5.03 -24.94
N MET A 142 -13.32 4.62 -23.70
CA MET A 142 -14.21 4.85 -22.58
C MET A 142 -14.20 6.32 -22.16
N PRO A 143 -15.38 6.96 -21.97
CA PRO A 143 -15.46 8.33 -21.47
C PRO A 143 -14.86 8.47 -20.05
N ALA A 144 -14.47 9.69 -19.67
CA ALA A 144 -13.72 9.97 -18.45
C ALA A 144 -14.42 9.47 -17.17
N ILE A 145 -15.72 9.74 -16.98
CA ILE A 145 -16.44 9.34 -15.76
C ILE A 145 -16.61 7.82 -15.68
N PRO A 146 -17.11 7.11 -16.70
CA PRO A 146 -17.14 5.66 -16.69
C PRO A 146 -15.76 5.01 -16.54
N ALA A 147 -14.71 5.58 -17.16
CA ALA A 147 -13.35 5.08 -17.04
C ALA A 147 -12.86 5.14 -15.58
N MET A 148 -13.12 6.25 -14.89
CA MET A 148 -12.78 6.38 -13.47
C MET A 148 -13.53 5.37 -12.60
N GLN A 149 -14.82 5.18 -12.81
CA GLN A 149 -15.63 4.22 -12.06
C GLN A 149 -15.15 2.79 -12.27
N GLU A 150 -14.90 2.40 -13.51
CA GLU A 150 -14.42 1.06 -13.86
C GLU A 150 -13.01 0.82 -13.34
N ALA A 151 -12.11 1.78 -13.49
CA ALA A 151 -10.74 1.69 -12.99
C ALA A 151 -10.73 1.53 -11.45
N ALA A 152 -11.56 2.29 -10.74
CA ALA A 152 -11.69 2.17 -9.30
C ALA A 152 -12.20 0.78 -8.88
N HIS A 153 -13.21 0.28 -9.57
CA HIS A 153 -13.76 -1.05 -9.32
C HIS A 153 -12.72 -2.15 -9.55
N GLU A 154 -12.05 -2.15 -10.68
CA GLU A 154 -11.02 -3.13 -11.03
C GLU A 154 -9.86 -3.11 -10.03
N LEU A 155 -9.36 -1.93 -9.70
CA LEU A 155 -8.23 -1.76 -8.78
C LEU A 155 -8.55 -2.30 -7.38
N ILE A 156 -9.73 -1.98 -6.86
CA ILE A 156 -10.16 -2.48 -5.54
C ILE A 156 -10.36 -3.99 -5.59
N SER A 157 -11.00 -4.52 -6.65
CA SER A 157 -11.22 -5.97 -6.80
C SER A 157 -9.90 -6.75 -6.84
N GLU A 158 -8.92 -6.29 -7.59
CA GLU A 158 -7.59 -6.91 -7.64
C GLU A 158 -6.89 -6.86 -6.28
N GLN A 159 -6.95 -5.71 -5.60
CA GLN A 159 -6.34 -5.58 -4.29
C GLN A 159 -6.99 -6.51 -3.26
N CYS A 160 -8.31 -6.68 -3.33
CA CYS A 160 -9.04 -7.59 -2.45
C CYS A 160 -8.64 -9.06 -2.62
N GLN A 161 -8.18 -9.47 -3.79
CA GLN A 161 -7.65 -10.82 -3.99
C GLN A 161 -6.34 -11.04 -3.23
N ARG A 162 -5.57 -10.01 -3.07
CA ARG A 162 -4.29 -10.06 -2.34
C ARG A 162 -4.47 -9.87 -0.84
N ILE A 163 -5.22 -8.85 -0.48
CA ILE A 163 -5.52 -8.45 0.90
C ILE A 163 -7.04 -8.30 0.98
N ALA A 164 -7.70 -9.11 1.79
CA ALA A 164 -9.15 -9.14 1.88
C ALA A 164 -9.72 -7.91 2.59
N ILE A 165 -9.83 -6.82 1.84
CA ILE A 165 -10.45 -5.59 2.34
C ILE A 165 -11.95 -5.85 2.53
N PRO A 166 -12.50 -5.74 3.76
CA PRO A 166 -13.92 -5.91 3.97
C PRO A 166 -14.78 -4.97 3.12
N LYS A 167 -15.90 -5.47 2.63
CA LYS A 167 -16.80 -4.70 1.74
C LYS A 167 -17.26 -3.37 2.34
N ARG A 168 -17.40 -3.29 3.66
CA ARG A 168 -17.77 -2.04 4.35
C ARG A 168 -16.78 -0.89 4.12
N PHE A 169 -15.56 -1.18 3.65
CA PHE A 169 -14.55 -0.16 3.35
C PHE A 169 -14.46 0.18 1.87
N THR A 170 -15.00 -0.64 0.96
CA THR A 170 -14.83 -0.43 -0.48
C THR A 170 -15.54 0.81 -0.99
N LEU A 171 -16.78 1.06 -0.57
CA LEU A 171 -17.49 2.28 -0.91
C LEU A 171 -16.81 3.53 -0.32
N PRO A 172 -16.42 3.55 0.98
CA PRO A 172 -15.66 4.67 1.54
C PRO A 172 -14.35 4.97 0.79
N ILE A 173 -13.62 3.97 0.32
CA ILE A 173 -12.42 4.18 -0.50
C ILE A 173 -12.78 4.95 -1.77
N ARG A 174 -13.82 4.55 -2.49
CA ARG A 174 -14.27 5.21 -3.72
C ARG A 174 -14.76 6.64 -3.45
N GLU A 175 -15.45 6.85 -2.35
CA GLU A 175 -15.90 8.19 -1.94
C GLU A 175 -14.71 9.13 -1.66
N ILE A 176 -13.65 8.63 -1.04
CA ILE A 176 -12.42 9.40 -0.82
C ILE A 176 -11.80 9.81 -2.16
N TRP A 177 -11.72 8.89 -3.12
CA TRP A 177 -11.19 9.19 -4.45
C TRP A 177 -12.05 10.17 -5.23
N ASP A 178 -13.37 10.07 -5.15
CA ASP A 178 -14.31 11.01 -5.77
C ASP A 178 -14.14 12.43 -5.23
N MET A 179 -13.89 12.57 -3.95
CA MET A 179 -13.62 13.87 -3.31
C MET A 179 -12.31 14.50 -3.81
N GLN A 180 -11.27 13.68 -4.03
CA GLN A 180 -9.99 14.15 -4.57
C GLN A 180 -10.13 14.69 -6.00
N GLU A 181 -10.99 14.10 -6.81
CA GLU A 181 -11.25 14.57 -8.19
C GLU A 181 -11.97 15.91 -8.24
N ARG A 182 -12.81 16.22 -7.25
CA ARG A 182 -13.55 17.48 -7.17
C ARG A 182 -12.68 18.66 -6.73
N LEU A 183 -11.50 18.41 -6.18
CA LEU A 183 -10.55 19.47 -5.90
C LEU A 183 -10.00 20.00 -7.22
N PRO A 184 -9.98 21.34 -7.46
CA PRO A 184 -9.43 21.88 -8.68
C PRO A 184 -7.98 21.39 -8.82
N ARG A 185 -7.72 20.67 -9.92
CA ARG A 185 -6.35 20.35 -10.30
C ARG A 185 -5.61 21.68 -10.39
N ARG A 186 -4.62 21.90 -9.53
CA ARG A 186 -3.67 22.96 -9.77
C ARG A 186 -3.05 22.65 -11.13
N GLN A 187 -3.47 23.38 -12.15
CA GLN A 187 -2.81 23.37 -13.44
C GLN A 187 -1.37 23.78 -13.15
N GLY A 188 -0.46 22.82 -13.25
CA GLY A 188 0.95 23.14 -13.27
C GLY A 188 1.11 24.17 -14.38
N LYS A 189 1.58 25.37 -14.04
CA LYS A 189 1.98 26.35 -15.04
C LYS A 189 2.93 25.61 -15.98
N ARG A 190 2.49 25.37 -17.19
CA ARG A 190 3.40 25.06 -18.28
C ARG A 190 4.34 26.25 -18.37
N ALA A 191 5.55 26.03 -17.92
CA ALA A 191 6.62 26.91 -18.30
C ALA A 191 6.90 26.74 -19.77
#